data_27d77d70fa0ae2821744a3c4e07eaf96
#
_entry.id   27d77d70fa0ae2821744a3c4e07eaf96
#
_cell.length_a   1.000
_cell.length_b   1.000
_cell.length_c   1.000
_cell.angle_alpha   90.00
_cell.angle_beta   90.00
_cell.angle_gamma   90.00
#
_symmetry.space_group_name_H-M   'P 1'
#
loop_
_entity.id
_entity.type
_entity.pdbx_description
1 polymer ?
#
loop_
_entity_poly.entity_id
_entity_poly.type
_entity_poly.pdbx_seq_one_letter_code
_entity_poly.pdbx_strand_id
1 'polypeptide(L)'
;MSGRRDVIVVSSVSCIYGMGNPEDFSRSIFRFAIGTVISRNAFLHRLVEILYARTTTEFKRGTFRVKGDTVDIYPAYLDFAIRFSFFGDEIDELSEIDPLSGKTLNKMEDLALFPATLFVTPKEKFTSTIWAIQEEMVQRRTQLEEEGKMLEAKRLEERVNYDLEMMRELGYCSGIENYSRFFDGREPGMRPFCLLDYFPEDYLLVIDESHVTIPQLRAMYGGDRSRKIALVEHGFRLPAALDNRPLNFPEFESLTNQTIYVSATPGDYELQQTEGVFVEQVIRPTGLLDPIIEVHPAINQVDDFLEEADKAIKAGGRVLATTLTKRMAEELTKYMTKLNIKVRYIHSEVKTLERVEILRGLRLGEFDVLVGVNLLREGLDLPEVTLVAILDADKEGFLRSQRSLIQTIGRAARNDKGRVIMYADRMTDSMTLTIDETNRRREKQMKYNEEHHITPRTVGDRKSVV
;
A
#
# COMPACT_ATOMS: atom_id res chain seq x y z
N MET A 1 10.71 -6.24 14.40
CA MET A 1 11.77 -5.41 13.81
C MET A 1 12.83 -5.04 14.85
N SER A 2 12.53 -4.34 15.91
CA SER A 2 13.53 -3.87 16.90
C SER A 2 14.25 -4.95 17.73
N GLY A 3 14.00 -6.22 17.56
CA GLY A 3 14.64 -7.29 18.33
C GLY A 3 15.05 -8.52 17.54
N ARG A 4 14.79 -8.55 16.22
CA ARG A 4 15.08 -9.69 15.34
C ARG A 4 15.69 -9.23 14.03
N ARG A 5 16.63 -10.01 13.50
CA ARG A 5 17.28 -9.74 12.21
C ARG A 5 16.71 -10.54 11.04
N ASP A 6 15.91 -11.55 11.32
CA ASP A 6 15.29 -12.48 10.38
C ASP A 6 13.86 -12.05 10.01
N VAL A 7 13.63 -10.73 9.81
CA VAL A 7 12.31 -10.15 9.53
C VAL A 7 12.27 -9.56 8.13
N ILE A 8 11.24 -9.94 7.37
CA ILE A 8 10.90 -9.32 6.08
C ILE A 8 9.59 -8.56 6.26
N VAL A 9 9.60 -7.28 5.87
CA VAL A 9 8.40 -6.42 5.91
C VAL A 9 8.01 -6.07 4.49
N VAL A 10 6.75 -6.32 4.15
CA VAL A 10 6.15 -5.89 2.88
C VAL A 10 5.18 -4.76 3.18
N SER A 11 5.40 -3.61 2.58
CA SER A 11 4.57 -2.44 2.80
C SER A 11 4.35 -1.64 1.51
N SER A 12 3.34 -0.78 1.52
CA SER A 12 3.13 0.20 0.46
C SER A 12 4.01 1.44 0.67
N VAL A 13 4.01 2.36 -0.30
CA VAL A 13 4.69 3.67 -0.19
C VAL A 13 4.24 4.50 1.02
N SER A 14 3.12 4.15 1.66
CA SER A 14 2.66 4.78 2.90
C SER A 14 3.61 4.56 4.09
N CYS A 15 4.59 3.68 3.98
CA CYS A 15 5.63 3.46 4.99
C CYS A 15 6.47 4.71 5.32
N ILE A 16 6.46 5.73 4.46
CA ILE A 16 7.15 7.02 4.68
C ILE A 16 6.30 8.04 5.43
N TYR A 17 5.03 7.74 5.74
CA TYR A 17 4.20 8.60 6.61
C TYR A 17 4.61 8.49 8.06
N GLY A 18 4.25 9.56 8.82
CA GLY A 18 4.53 9.66 10.24
C GLY A 18 3.96 8.49 11.05
N MET A 19 4.80 7.90 11.87
CA MET A 19 4.48 6.89 12.89
C MET A 19 4.95 7.40 14.25
N GLY A 20 4.62 6.68 15.33
CA GLY A 20 5.13 7.00 16.67
C GLY A 20 6.65 6.87 16.77
N ASN A 21 7.23 7.48 17.80
CA ASN A 21 8.65 7.39 18.08
C ASN A 21 9.05 5.93 18.39
N PRO A 22 10.01 5.32 17.65
CA PRO A 22 10.44 3.94 17.89
C PRO A 22 10.99 3.70 19.31
N GLU A 23 11.66 4.69 19.91
CA GLU A 23 12.21 4.56 21.26
C GLU A 23 11.08 4.51 22.32
N ASP A 24 10.12 5.44 22.24
CA ASP A 24 9.00 5.48 23.18
C ASP A 24 8.14 4.21 23.03
N PHE A 25 7.94 3.72 21.79
CA PHE A 25 7.28 2.46 21.53
C PHE A 25 8.04 1.27 22.13
N SER A 26 9.36 1.20 21.94
CA SER A 26 10.19 0.11 22.46
C SER A 26 10.22 0.09 23.99
N ARG A 27 10.26 1.26 24.63
CA ARG A 27 10.18 1.38 26.11
C ARG A 27 8.83 0.98 26.67
N SER A 28 7.78 1.03 25.84
CA SER A 28 6.41 0.68 26.22
C SER A 28 6.09 -0.81 25.99
N ILE A 29 7.05 -1.64 25.59
CA ILE A 29 6.88 -3.08 25.47
C ILE A 29 7.03 -3.73 26.85
N PHE A 30 6.00 -4.42 27.32
CA PHE A 30 6.06 -5.18 28.56
C PHE A 30 6.30 -6.66 28.28
N ARG A 31 7.28 -7.23 29.00
CA ARG A 31 7.58 -8.66 28.93
C ARG A 31 7.08 -9.34 30.20
N PHE A 32 6.34 -10.41 30.01
CA PHE A 32 5.78 -11.25 31.07
C PHE A 32 6.17 -12.70 30.83
N ALA A 33 6.38 -13.43 31.92
CA ALA A 33 6.59 -14.87 31.90
C ALA A 33 5.82 -15.51 33.06
N ILE A 34 5.57 -16.80 32.98
CA ILE A 34 5.05 -17.58 34.12
C ILE A 34 6.02 -17.40 35.31
N GLY A 35 5.47 -17.18 36.51
CA GLY A 35 6.25 -16.87 37.71
C GLY A 35 6.57 -15.39 37.87
N THR A 36 6.16 -14.50 36.95
CA THR A 36 6.33 -13.06 37.13
C THR A 36 5.50 -12.56 38.31
N VAL A 37 6.16 -11.98 39.33
CA VAL A 37 5.49 -11.42 40.52
C VAL A 37 5.08 -9.98 40.20
N ILE A 38 3.77 -9.78 40.08
CA ILE A 38 3.14 -8.48 39.84
C ILE A 38 1.70 -8.53 40.37
N SER A 39 1.32 -7.56 41.22
CA SER A 39 -0.07 -7.52 41.66
C SER A 39 -1.01 -7.28 40.47
N ARG A 40 -2.18 -7.92 40.49
CA ARG A 40 -3.19 -7.77 39.44
C ARG A 40 -3.52 -6.28 39.19
N ASN A 41 -3.62 -5.46 40.23
CA ASN A 41 -3.89 -4.03 40.07
C ASN A 41 -2.74 -3.31 39.34
N ALA A 42 -1.50 -3.58 39.71
CA ALA A 42 -0.33 -3.02 39.00
C ALA A 42 -0.29 -3.47 37.53
N PHE A 43 -0.63 -4.73 37.25
CA PHE A 43 -0.76 -5.25 35.89
C PHE A 43 -1.84 -4.52 35.09
N LEU A 44 -3.04 -4.31 35.67
CA LEU A 44 -4.12 -3.56 35.01
C LEU A 44 -3.73 -2.10 34.76
N HIS A 45 -3.01 -1.45 35.67
CA HIS A 45 -2.48 -0.11 35.43
C HIS A 45 -1.52 -0.07 34.27
N ARG A 46 -0.60 -1.05 34.16
CA ARG A 46 0.30 -1.15 33.01
C ARG A 46 -0.44 -1.32 31.67
N LEU A 47 -1.54 -2.09 31.64
CA LEU A 47 -2.34 -2.24 30.43
C LEU A 47 -2.95 -0.90 29.98
N VAL A 48 -3.44 -0.10 30.94
CA VAL A 48 -3.98 1.24 30.64
C VAL A 48 -2.86 2.19 30.17
N GLU A 49 -1.66 2.09 30.74
CA GLU A 49 -0.50 2.89 30.32
C GLU A 49 -0.11 2.65 28.87
N ILE A 50 -0.27 1.42 28.37
CA ILE A 50 -0.03 1.08 26.96
C ILE A 50 -1.31 1.10 26.13
N LEU A 51 -2.31 1.85 26.58
CA LEU A 51 -3.53 2.23 25.89
C LEU A 51 -4.52 1.08 25.58
N TYR A 52 -4.49 -0.01 26.35
CA TYR A 52 -5.59 -0.97 26.33
C TYR A 52 -6.77 -0.47 27.13
N ALA A 53 -7.95 -0.52 26.54
CA ALA A 53 -9.19 -0.12 27.21
C ALA A 53 -9.85 -1.30 27.94
N ARG A 54 -10.30 -1.08 29.18
CA ARG A 54 -11.09 -2.07 29.91
C ARG A 54 -12.49 -2.17 29.33
N THR A 55 -12.96 -3.39 29.07
CA THR A 55 -14.33 -3.62 28.59
C THR A 55 -15.08 -4.61 29.48
N THR A 56 -16.41 -4.42 29.57
CA THR A 56 -17.36 -5.34 30.22
C THR A 56 -18.41 -5.83 29.21
N THR A 57 -18.43 -5.28 28.01
CA THR A 57 -19.42 -5.57 26.96
C THR A 57 -18.78 -6.24 25.76
N GLU A 58 -18.25 -5.48 24.83
CA GLU A 58 -17.66 -5.98 23.59
C GLU A 58 -16.15 -6.22 23.75
N PHE A 59 -15.73 -7.47 23.59
CA PHE A 59 -14.31 -7.83 23.63
C PHE A 59 -13.70 -7.75 22.23
N LYS A 60 -13.07 -6.63 21.94
CA LYS A 60 -12.46 -6.31 20.64
C LYS A 60 -10.97 -6.04 20.75
N ARG A 61 -10.29 -5.96 19.63
CA ARG A 61 -8.85 -5.64 19.58
C ARG A 61 -8.55 -4.34 20.30
N GLY A 62 -7.46 -4.31 21.05
CA GLY A 62 -7.06 -3.16 21.90
C GLY A 62 -7.81 -3.07 23.23
N THR A 63 -8.57 -4.11 23.62
CA THR A 63 -9.29 -4.13 24.91
C THR A 63 -8.85 -5.28 25.81
N PHE A 64 -9.12 -5.15 27.09
CA PHE A 64 -8.98 -6.23 28.07
C PHE A 64 -10.22 -6.35 28.96
N ARG A 65 -10.45 -7.56 29.45
CA ARG A 65 -11.52 -7.86 30.40
C ARG A 65 -10.99 -8.64 31.60
N VAL A 66 -11.63 -8.45 32.75
CA VAL A 66 -11.23 -9.11 34.00
C VAL A 66 -12.36 -10.01 34.48
N LYS A 67 -12.05 -11.25 34.80
CA LYS A 67 -12.99 -12.24 35.37
C LYS A 67 -12.30 -12.99 36.51
N GLY A 68 -12.63 -12.61 37.78
CA GLY A 68 -11.97 -13.21 38.95
C GLY A 68 -10.47 -12.97 38.90
N ASP A 69 -9.69 -14.05 38.94
CA ASP A 69 -8.24 -14.02 38.92
C ASP A 69 -7.66 -14.09 37.50
N THR A 70 -8.49 -14.01 36.48
CA THR A 70 -8.05 -13.99 35.09
C THR A 70 -8.22 -12.63 34.43
N VAL A 71 -7.24 -12.29 33.58
CA VAL A 71 -7.27 -11.10 32.70
C VAL A 71 -7.10 -11.57 31.27
N ASP A 72 -8.12 -11.35 30.44
CA ASP A 72 -8.06 -11.61 29.01
C ASP A 72 -7.75 -10.31 28.27
N ILE A 73 -6.74 -10.32 27.42
CA ILE A 73 -6.30 -9.18 26.61
C ILE A 73 -6.47 -9.56 25.15
N TYR A 74 -7.08 -8.68 24.33
CA TYR A 74 -7.11 -8.87 22.88
C TYR A 74 -6.17 -7.86 22.21
N PRO A 75 -4.93 -8.26 21.91
CA PRO A 75 -3.96 -7.36 21.29
C PRO A 75 -4.44 -6.85 19.94
N ALA A 76 -4.08 -5.59 19.62
CA ALA A 76 -4.49 -4.95 18.36
C ALA A 76 -3.86 -5.63 17.12
N TYR A 77 -2.75 -6.35 17.30
CA TYR A 77 -1.89 -6.95 16.27
C TYR A 77 -1.99 -8.47 16.16
N LEU A 78 -2.87 -9.13 16.95
CA LEU A 78 -3.06 -10.59 16.94
C LEU A 78 -4.49 -10.94 16.54
N ASP A 79 -4.68 -12.16 16.03
CA ASP A 79 -5.99 -12.73 15.71
C ASP A 79 -6.60 -13.54 16.87
N PHE A 80 -5.82 -13.75 17.92
CA PHE A 80 -6.22 -14.45 19.15
C PHE A 80 -6.04 -13.51 20.35
N ALA A 81 -6.74 -13.81 21.43
CA ALA A 81 -6.58 -13.11 22.69
C ALA A 81 -5.64 -13.90 23.62
N ILE A 82 -5.14 -13.22 24.65
CA ILE A 82 -4.18 -13.77 25.60
C ILE A 82 -4.83 -13.75 26.98
N ARG A 83 -4.80 -14.88 27.67
CA ARG A 83 -5.27 -15.03 29.06
C ARG A 83 -4.11 -15.09 30.00
N PHE A 84 -4.14 -14.24 31.00
CA PHE A 84 -3.28 -14.26 32.19
C PHE A 84 -4.09 -14.78 33.35
N SER A 85 -3.67 -15.89 33.98
CA SER A 85 -4.24 -16.41 35.21
C SER A 85 -3.31 -16.08 36.36
N PHE A 86 -3.85 -15.50 37.43
CA PHE A 86 -3.11 -15.07 38.61
C PHE A 86 -3.35 -16.02 39.78
N PHE A 87 -2.28 -16.35 40.49
CA PHE A 87 -2.35 -16.95 41.82
C PHE A 87 -1.74 -15.97 42.83
N GLY A 88 -2.61 -15.25 43.54
CA GLY A 88 -2.18 -14.11 44.36
C GLY A 88 -1.61 -12.98 43.51
N ASP A 89 -0.35 -12.62 43.75
CA ASP A 89 0.39 -11.60 43.00
C ASP A 89 1.40 -12.19 42.00
N GLU A 90 1.17 -13.43 41.55
CA GLU A 90 2.04 -14.10 40.58
C GLU A 90 1.24 -14.55 39.36
N ILE A 91 1.85 -14.48 38.16
CA ILE A 91 1.29 -15.03 36.93
C ILE A 91 1.54 -16.53 36.93
N ASP A 92 0.47 -17.33 37.14
CA ASP A 92 0.51 -18.79 37.26
C ASP A 92 0.39 -19.46 35.87
N GLU A 93 -0.46 -18.94 35.00
CA GLU A 93 -0.66 -19.48 33.66
C GLU A 93 -0.81 -18.38 32.62
N LEU A 94 -0.23 -18.63 31.43
CA LEU A 94 -0.33 -17.80 30.26
C LEU A 94 -0.80 -18.63 29.07
N SER A 95 -1.86 -18.18 28.40
CA SER A 95 -2.42 -18.96 27.29
C SER A 95 -3.03 -18.10 26.18
N GLU A 96 -2.94 -18.60 24.94
CA GLU A 96 -3.69 -18.07 23.79
C GLU A 96 -5.12 -18.59 23.87
N ILE A 97 -6.08 -17.72 23.65
CA ILE A 97 -7.50 -18.05 23.65
C ILE A 97 -8.20 -17.54 22.40
N ASP A 98 -9.21 -18.24 21.97
CA ASP A 98 -10.16 -17.72 20.96
C ASP A 98 -10.98 -16.58 21.54
N PRO A 99 -10.99 -15.40 20.93
CA PRO A 99 -11.63 -14.20 21.50
C PRO A 99 -13.15 -14.30 21.62
N LEU A 100 -13.80 -15.15 20.79
CA LEU A 100 -15.24 -15.34 20.75
C LEU A 100 -15.69 -16.39 21.77
N SER A 101 -15.09 -17.57 21.71
CA SER A 101 -15.49 -18.70 22.58
C SER A 101 -14.78 -18.72 23.92
N GLY A 102 -13.65 -18.05 24.07
CA GLY A 102 -12.78 -18.09 25.25
C GLY A 102 -12.04 -19.43 25.44
N LYS A 103 -12.07 -20.31 24.43
CA LYS A 103 -11.35 -21.60 24.46
C LYS A 103 -9.84 -21.36 24.39
N THR A 104 -9.10 -22.09 25.22
CA THR A 104 -7.62 -22.13 25.13
C THR A 104 -7.19 -22.81 23.84
N LEU A 105 -6.34 -22.14 23.09
CA LEU A 105 -5.73 -22.61 21.85
C LEU A 105 -4.36 -23.23 22.14
N ASN A 106 -3.48 -22.46 22.79
CA ASN A 106 -2.13 -22.89 23.15
C ASN A 106 -1.76 -22.39 24.55
N LYS A 107 -0.79 -23.03 25.19
CA LYS A 107 -0.12 -22.52 26.39
C LYS A 107 1.17 -21.81 25.99
N MET A 108 1.54 -20.77 26.74
CA MET A 108 2.72 -19.96 26.52
C MET A 108 3.55 -19.93 27.80
N GLU A 109 4.86 -19.77 27.71
CA GLU A 109 5.76 -19.60 28.84
C GLU A 109 6.09 -18.14 29.10
N ASP A 110 6.22 -17.35 28.02
CA ASP A 110 6.49 -15.92 28.06
C ASP A 110 5.78 -15.17 26.94
N LEU A 111 5.67 -13.86 27.12
CA LEU A 111 5.03 -12.96 26.16
C LEU A 111 5.67 -11.57 26.20
N ALA A 112 5.88 -10.98 25.03
CA ALA A 112 6.09 -9.55 24.86
C ALA A 112 4.77 -8.89 24.42
N LEU A 113 4.18 -8.09 25.32
CA LEU A 113 2.95 -7.35 25.03
C LEU A 113 3.31 -5.95 24.52
N PHE A 114 2.88 -5.66 23.30
CA PHE A 114 3.06 -4.36 22.65
C PHE A 114 1.90 -3.43 22.95
N PRO A 115 2.11 -2.10 22.88
CA PRO A 115 1.04 -1.13 23.03
C PRO A 115 -0.14 -1.34 22.06
N ALA A 116 -1.33 -0.93 22.47
CA ALA A 116 -2.53 -1.04 21.64
C ALA A 116 -2.50 -0.09 20.41
N THR A 117 -1.68 0.95 20.45
CA THR A 117 -1.49 1.93 19.36
C THR A 117 0.00 2.23 19.16
N LEU A 118 0.36 2.73 17.97
CA LEU A 118 1.74 3.15 17.68
C LEU A 118 2.12 4.50 18.32
N PHE A 119 1.14 5.33 18.64
CA PHE A 119 1.35 6.61 19.30
C PHE A 119 1.16 6.44 20.82
N VAL A 120 2.24 6.12 21.50
CA VAL A 120 2.28 6.00 22.97
C VAL A 120 3.10 7.14 23.52
N THR A 121 2.51 7.90 24.42
CA THR A 121 3.20 9.01 25.09
C THR A 121 3.33 8.69 26.58
N PRO A 122 4.54 8.71 27.13
CA PRO A 122 4.74 8.57 28.58
C PRO A 122 3.93 9.63 29.36
N LYS A 123 3.30 9.23 30.45
CA LYS A 123 2.46 10.14 31.28
C LYS A 123 3.21 11.41 31.70
N GLU A 124 4.50 11.31 31.91
CA GLU A 124 5.36 12.44 32.29
C GLU A 124 5.39 13.54 31.22
N LYS A 125 5.36 13.16 29.94
CA LYS A 125 5.34 14.09 28.79
C LYS A 125 3.93 14.58 28.46
N PHE A 126 2.88 13.87 28.87
CA PHE A 126 1.52 14.14 28.43
C PHE A 126 1.03 15.53 28.87
N THR A 127 1.25 15.91 30.12
CA THR A 127 0.82 17.22 30.64
C THR A 127 1.51 18.38 29.92
N SER A 128 2.83 18.28 29.71
CA SER A 128 3.59 19.30 28.97
C SER A 128 3.15 19.39 27.50
N THR A 129 2.83 18.26 26.89
CA THR A 129 2.29 18.21 25.51
C THR A 129 0.95 18.92 25.39
N ILE A 130 0.03 18.69 26.32
CA ILE A 130 -1.28 19.39 26.34
C ILE A 130 -1.08 20.91 26.44
N TRP A 131 -0.18 21.39 27.30
CA TRP A 131 0.15 22.80 27.41
C TRP A 131 0.72 23.39 26.12
N ALA A 132 1.65 22.69 25.48
CA ALA A 132 2.24 23.13 24.20
C ALA A 132 1.22 23.22 23.07
N ILE A 133 0.28 22.26 22.98
CA ILE A 133 -0.83 22.30 22.02
C ILE A 133 -1.73 23.50 22.28
N GLN A 134 -2.05 23.76 23.55
CA GLN A 134 -2.91 24.88 23.95
C GLN A 134 -2.24 26.23 23.66
N GLU A 135 -0.95 26.35 23.89
CA GLU A 135 -0.16 27.54 23.57
C GLU A 135 -0.18 27.83 22.07
N GLU A 136 0.15 26.85 21.22
CA GLU A 136 0.08 27.03 19.76
C GLU A 136 -1.34 27.39 19.29
N MET A 137 -2.37 26.82 19.90
CA MET A 137 -3.77 27.16 19.60
C MET A 137 -4.06 28.62 19.90
N VAL A 138 -3.66 29.13 21.06
CA VAL A 138 -3.86 30.53 21.43
C VAL A 138 -3.12 31.46 20.47
N GLN A 139 -1.85 31.16 20.16
CA GLN A 139 -1.05 31.95 19.22
C GLN A 139 -1.70 31.98 17.83
N ARG A 140 -2.12 30.83 17.31
CA ARG A 140 -2.73 30.76 15.97
C ARG A 140 -4.09 31.41 15.91
N ARG A 141 -4.91 31.27 16.97
CA ARG A 141 -6.19 31.97 17.10
C ARG A 141 -6.00 33.48 17.03
N THR A 142 -5.08 34.03 17.81
CA THR A 142 -4.78 35.48 17.83
C THR A 142 -4.36 35.97 16.44
N GLN A 143 -3.50 35.24 15.76
CA GLN A 143 -3.10 35.57 14.38
C GLN A 143 -4.30 35.62 13.42
N LEU A 144 -5.20 34.62 13.49
CA LEU A 144 -6.41 34.58 12.66
C LEU A 144 -7.35 35.74 12.95
N GLU A 145 -7.49 36.14 14.23
CA GLU A 145 -8.28 37.30 14.65
C GLU A 145 -7.69 38.61 14.08
N GLU A 146 -6.37 38.78 14.15
CA GLU A 146 -5.65 39.91 13.57
C GLU A 146 -5.78 39.98 12.04
N GLU A 147 -5.83 38.81 11.37
CA GLU A 147 -6.11 38.70 9.95
C GLU A 147 -7.59 38.95 9.59
N GLY A 148 -8.47 39.19 10.57
CA GLY A 148 -9.91 39.36 10.36
C GLY A 148 -10.69 38.07 10.10
N LYS A 149 -10.08 36.90 10.30
CA LYS A 149 -10.65 35.58 10.07
C LYS A 149 -11.31 35.01 11.34
N MET A 150 -12.35 35.71 11.82
CA MET A 150 -13.01 35.39 13.10
C MET A 150 -13.68 34.00 13.12
N LEU A 151 -14.23 33.55 11.97
CA LEU A 151 -14.88 32.24 11.88
C LEU A 151 -13.86 31.10 11.94
N GLU A 152 -12.71 31.27 11.28
CA GLU A 152 -11.59 30.36 11.31
C GLU A 152 -10.97 30.25 12.71
N ALA A 153 -10.79 31.40 13.38
CA ALA A 153 -10.28 31.46 14.75
C ALA A 153 -11.19 30.69 15.72
N LYS A 154 -12.51 30.93 15.66
CA LYS A 154 -13.51 30.24 16.50
C LYS A 154 -13.53 28.73 16.21
N ARG A 155 -13.53 28.33 14.95
CA ARG A 155 -13.51 26.92 14.54
C ARG A 155 -12.29 26.21 15.08
N LEU A 156 -11.12 26.82 14.97
CA LEU A 156 -9.87 26.27 15.48
C LEU A 156 -9.93 26.05 16.99
N GLU A 157 -10.37 27.06 17.73
CA GLU A 157 -10.49 27.03 19.18
C GLU A 157 -11.45 25.91 19.63
N GLU A 158 -12.66 25.85 19.07
CA GLU A 158 -13.66 24.82 19.39
C GLU A 158 -13.10 23.39 19.08
N ARG A 159 -12.47 23.23 17.95
CA ARG A 159 -11.91 21.93 17.55
C ARG A 159 -10.78 21.48 18.47
N VAL A 160 -9.83 22.36 18.74
CA VAL A 160 -8.66 22.00 19.57
C VAL A 160 -9.07 21.76 21.02
N ASN A 161 -9.97 22.59 21.59
CA ASN A 161 -10.46 22.38 22.93
C ASN A 161 -11.20 21.04 23.10
N TYR A 162 -12.02 20.65 22.10
CA TYR A 162 -12.65 19.34 22.07
C TYR A 162 -11.61 18.21 22.02
N ASP A 163 -10.60 18.32 21.15
CA ASP A 163 -9.53 17.31 21.04
C ASP A 163 -8.73 17.21 22.35
N LEU A 164 -8.43 18.34 23.01
CA LEU A 164 -7.74 18.37 24.31
C LEU A 164 -8.57 17.76 25.45
N GLU A 165 -9.87 17.97 25.44
CA GLU A 165 -10.77 17.32 26.41
C GLU A 165 -10.78 15.80 26.23
N MET A 166 -10.92 15.32 24.99
CA MET A 166 -10.86 13.90 24.68
C MET A 166 -9.51 13.27 25.07
N MET A 167 -8.40 13.98 24.82
CA MET A 167 -7.07 13.52 25.23
C MET A 167 -6.95 13.41 26.76
N ARG A 168 -7.50 14.39 27.54
CA ARG A 168 -7.45 14.36 28.99
C ARG A 168 -8.29 13.24 29.61
N GLU A 169 -9.47 13.01 29.06
CA GLU A 169 -10.42 12.02 29.61
C GLU A 169 -10.12 10.59 29.12
N LEU A 170 -9.75 10.42 27.84
CA LEU A 170 -9.62 9.12 27.21
C LEU A 170 -8.17 8.76 26.84
N GLY A 171 -7.22 9.70 26.98
CA GLY A 171 -5.84 9.53 26.50
C GLY A 171 -5.69 9.55 24.98
N TYR A 172 -6.75 9.85 24.24
CA TYR A 172 -6.80 9.78 22.78
C TYR A 172 -7.84 10.75 22.20
N CYS A 173 -7.61 11.24 20.98
CA CYS A 173 -8.63 11.93 20.18
C CYS A 173 -8.56 11.47 18.71
N SER A 174 -9.65 11.68 17.98
CA SER A 174 -9.67 11.41 16.54
C SER A 174 -8.76 12.39 15.79
N GLY A 175 -7.75 11.88 15.09
CA GLY A 175 -6.75 12.69 14.39
C GLY A 175 -5.59 13.10 15.30
N ILE A 176 -5.32 12.36 16.38
CA ILE A 176 -4.20 12.60 17.31
C ILE A 176 -2.84 12.72 16.59
N GLU A 177 -2.69 12.08 15.44
CA GLU A 177 -1.51 12.17 14.59
C GLU A 177 -1.19 13.61 14.12
N ASN A 178 -2.21 14.50 14.07
CA ASN A 178 -2.00 15.92 13.74
C ASN A 178 -1.26 16.70 14.83
N TYR A 179 -1.15 16.12 16.00
CA TYR A 179 -0.42 16.63 17.16
C TYR A 179 0.90 15.89 17.42
N SER A 180 1.28 14.95 16.53
CA SER A 180 2.43 14.04 16.71
C SER A 180 3.74 14.78 17.03
N ARG A 181 3.97 15.98 16.45
CA ARG A 181 5.15 16.78 16.73
C ARG A 181 5.35 17.04 18.24
N PHE A 182 4.27 17.36 18.94
CA PHE A 182 4.33 17.64 20.39
C PHE A 182 4.59 16.37 21.20
N PHE A 183 3.98 15.25 20.80
CA PHE A 183 4.16 13.97 21.48
C PHE A 183 5.59 13.42 21.30
N ASP A 184 6.15 13.60 20.10
CA ASP A 184 7.51 13.19 19.77
C ASP A 184 8.60 14.16 20.29
N GLY A 185 8.20 15.38 20.73
CA GLY A 185 9.14 16.43 21.15
C GLY A 185 9.97 16.99 20.00
N ARG A 186 9.43 16.97 18.79
CA ARG A 186 10.12 17.48 17.57
C ARG A 186 9.93 19.00 17.44
N GLU A 187 10.95 19.65 16.96
CA GLU A 187 10.88 21.05 16.55
C GLU A 187 10.05 21.21 15.27
N PRO A 188 9.43 22.39 15.06
CA PRO A 188 8.69 22.69 13.84
C PRO A 188 9.54 22.44 12.58
N GLY A 189 8.95 21.74 11.61
CA GLY A 189 9.60 21.40 10.33
C GLY A 189 10.49 20.16 10.36
N MET A 190 10.81 19.60 11.51
CA MET A 190 11.55 18.34 11.59
C MET A 190 10.74 17.19 10.98
N ARG A 191 11.46 16.26 10.33
CA ARG A 191 10.81 15.08 9.77
C ARG A 191 10.13 14.22 10.85
N PRO A 192 8.99 13.60 10.57
CA PRO A 192 8.41 12.61 11.46
C PRO A 192 9.23 11.32 11.46
N PHE A 193 9.08 10.53 12.52
CA PHE A 193 9.47 9.13 12.48
C PHE A 193 8.54 8.36 11.53
N CYS A 194 9.08 7.38 10.81
CA CYS A 194 8.32 6.55 9.88
C CYS A 194 8.68 5.06 10.07
N LEU A 195 8.13 4.18 9.25
CA LEU A 195 8.42 2.75 9.35
C LEU A 195 9.92 2.44 9.20
N LEU A 196 10.64 3.22 8.39
CA LEU A 196 12.09 3.02 8.17
C LEU A 196 12.92 3.23 9.43
N ASP A 197 12.48 4.09 10.35
CA ASP A 197 13.15 4.32 11.63
C ASP A 197 13.09 3.13 12.61
N TYR A 198 12.24 2.13 12.32
CA TYR A 198 12.14 0.91 13.13
C TYR A 198 13.10 -0.19 12.70
N PHE A 199 13.81 -0.02 11.58
CA PHE A 199 14.80 -0.96 11.09
C PHE A 199 16.19 -0.66 11.68
N PRO A 200 17.08 -1.67 11.75
CA PRO A 200 18.49 -1.43 12.04
C PRO A 200 19.13 -0.65 10.87
N GLU A 201 20.22 0.06 11.15
CA GLU A 201 20.89 0.92 10.15
C GLU A 201 21.32 0.17 8.87
N ASP A 202 21.62 -1.13 8.99
CA ASP A 202 22.12 -1.98 7.91
C ASP A 202 21.02 -2.80 7.19
N TYR A 203 19.79 -2.34 7.19
CA TYR A 203 18.71 -3.03 6.49
C TYR A 203 18.84 -2.91 4.97
N LEU A 204 18.31 -3.91 4.26
CA LEU A 204 18.19 -3.89 2.81
C LEU A 204 16.79 -3.42 2.39
N LEU A 205 16.75 -2.38 1.58
CA LEU A 205 15.51 -1.89 0.99
C LEU A 205 15.34 -2.45 -0.44
N VAL A 206 14.21 -3.07 -0.71
CA VAL A 206 13.83 -3.49 -2.07
C VAL A 206 12.65 -2.65 -2.51
N ILE A 207 12.80 -1.90 -3.59
CA ILE A 207 11.75 -1.06 -4.18
C ILE A 207 11.22 -1.74 -5.41
N ASP A 208 10.05 -2.35 -5.28
CA ASP A 208 9.36 -2.99 -6.40
C ASP A 208 8.66 -1.95 -7.28
N GLU A 209 8.56 -2.25 -8.59
CA GLU A 209 8.06 -1.33 -9.62
C GLU A 209 8.64 0.09 -9.46
N SER A 210 9.96 0.18 -9.29
CA SER A 210 10.67 1.40 -8.89
C SER A 210 10.41 2.58 -9.83
N HIS A 211 10.21 2.32 -11.13
CA HIS A 211 9.87 3.32 -12.15
C HIS A 211 8.54 4.07 -11.87
N VAL A 212 7.65 3.50 -11.05
CA VAL A 212 6.40 4.12 -10.56
C VAL A 212 6.55 4.55 -9.12
N THR A 213 7.16 3.72 -8.28
CA THR A 213 7.29 3.94 -6.84
C THR A 213 8.12 5.19 -6.52
N ILE A 214 9.25 5.40 -7.20
CA ILE A 214 10.10 6.58 -6.98
C ILE A 214 9.39 7.90 -7.32
N PRO A 215 8.76 8.05 -8.50
CA PRO A 215 7.95 9.24 -8.78
C PRO A 215 6.82 9.46 -7.77
N GLN A 216 6.19 8.40 -7.28
CA GLN A 216 5.14 8.50 -6.27
C GLN A 216 5.70 9.01 -4.92
N LEU A 217 6.83 8.47 -4.45
CA LEU A 217 7.52 8.93 -3.24
C LEU A 217 7.83 10.43 -3.31
N ARG A 218 8.31 10.91 -4.47
CA ARG A 218 8.59 12.34 -4.70
C ARG A 218 7.34 13.21 -4.64
N ALA A 219 6.22 12.75 -5.18
CA ALA A 219 4.99 13.51 -5.27
C ALA A 219 4.20 13.60 -3.94
N MET A 220 4.33 12.59 -3.07
CA MET A 220 3.51 12.46 -1.86
C MET A 220 3.62 13.65 -0.92
N TYR A 221 4.84 14.14 -0.66
CA TYR A 221 5.07 15.29 0.22
C TYR A 221 4.35 16.55 -0.26
N GLY A 222 4.48 16.88 -1.55
CA GLY A 222 3.85 18.08 -2.13
C GLY A 222 2.32 18.02 -2.08
N GLY A 223 1.75 16.87 -2.40
CA GLY A 223 0.29 16.65 -2.36
C GLY A 223 -0.29 16.76 -0.94
N ASP A 224 0.37 16.13 0.04
CA ASP A 224 -0.04 16.21 1.45
C ASP A 224 0.07 17.63 2.00
N ARG A 225 1.19 18.32 1.73
CA ARG A 225 1.44 19.68 2.18
C ARG A 225 0.39 20.65 1.65
N SER A 226 0.06 20.59 0.35
CA SER A 226 -0.92 21.51 -0.26
C SER A 226 -2.30 21.36 0.41
N ARG A 227 -2.74 20.13 0.65
CA ARG A 227 -3.99 19.84 1.34
C ARG A 227 -3.99 20.38 2.77
N LYS A 228 -2.90 20.18 3.52
CA LYS A 228 -2.81 20.57 4.93
C LYS A 228 -2.68 22.09 5.10
N ILE A 229 -2.00 22.78 4.19
CA ILE A 229 -1.96 24.26 4.18
C ILE A 229 -3.39 24.82 4.16
N ALA A 230 -4.25 24.33 3.25
CA ALA A 230 -5.64 24.78 3.19
C ALA A 230 -6.40 24.51 4.51
N LEU A 231 -6.17 23.35 5.16
CA LEU A 231 -6.81 23.04 6.44
C LEU A 231 -6.36 23.96 7.57
N VAL A 232 -5.07 24.35 7.60
CA VAL A 232 -4.51 25.28 8.58
C VAL A 232 -4.99 26.71 8.33
N GLU A 233 -4.99 27.17 7.06
CA GLU A 233 -5.42 28.51 6.67
C GLU A 233 -6.91 28.76 7.00
N HIS A 234 -7.73 27.72 6.87
CA HIS A 234 -9.17 27.81 7.16
C HIS A 234 -9.54 27.37 8.59
N GLY A 235 -8.59 27.25 9.51
CA GLY A 235 -8.83 26.98 10.93
C GLY A 235 -9.36 25.57 11.25
N PHE A 236 -9.14 24.58 10.37
CA PHE A 236 -9.51 23.19 10.65
C PHE A 236 -8.43 22.41 11.40
N ARG A 237 -7.17 22.89 11.35
CA ARG A 237 -6.03 22.26 12.01
C ARG A 237 -5.04 23.31 12.52
N LEU A 238 -4.27 22.93 13.55
CA LEU A 238 -3.11 23.71 14.00
C LEU A 238 -1.97 23.65 12.97
N PRO A 239 -1.06 24.65 12.96
CA PRO A 239 0.18 24.58 12.16
C PRO A 239 0.99 23.30 12.36
N ALA A 240 1.01 22.73 13.57
CA ALA A 240 1.65 21.46 13.89
C ALA A 240 1.21 20.29 12.99
N ALA A 241 -0.01 20.34 12.45
CA ALA A 241 -0.49 19.33 11.51
C ALA A 241 0.34 19.24 10.23
N LEU A 242 1.07 20.31 9.86
CA LEU A 242 2.00 20.31 8.72
C LEU A 242 3.22 19.40 8.96
N ASP A 243 3.56 19.12 10.23
CA ASP A 243 4.68 18.29 10.61
C ASP A 243 4.31 16.79 10.75
N ASN A 244 3.01 16.47 10.69
CA ASN A 244 2.53 15.11 10.43
C ASN A 244 2.44 14.89 8.92
N ARG A 245 3.50 14.51 8.29
CA ARG A 245 3.66 14.47 6.84
C ARG A 245 4.45 13.26 6.39
N PRO A 246 4.35 12.85 5.13
CA PRO A 246 5.32 11.91 4.59
C PRO A 246 6.72 12.57 4.56
N LEU A 247 7.74 11.74 4.51
CA LEU A 247 9.09 12.22 4.22
C LEU A 247 9.11 12.95 2.88
N ASN A 248 9.93 13.99 2.78
CA ASN A 248 10.33 14.47 1.47
C ASN A 248 11.38 13.52 0.87
N PHE A 249 11.65 13.63 -0.42
CA PHE A 249 12.52 12.67 -1.10
C PHE A 249 13.97 12.68 -0.58
N PRO A 250 14.63 13.83 -0.31
CA PRO A 250 15.95 13.86 0.33
C PRO A 250 15.98 13.20 1.73
N GLU A 251 14.92 13.37 2.53
CA GLU A 251 14.82 12.69 3.84
C GLU A 251 14.71 11.17 3.67
N PHE A 252 13.93 10.71 2.67
CA PHE A 252 13.83 9.29 2.33
C PHE A 252 15.22 8.73 1.92
N GLU A 253 15.93 9.43 1.02
CA GLU A 253 17.27 9.02 0.60
C GLU A 253 18.26 8.93 1.77
N SER A 254 18.18 9.87 2.72
CA SER A 254 19.08 9.89 3.90
C SER A 254 18.86 8.72 4.87
N LEU A 255 17.69 8.08 4.84
CA LEU A 255 17.36 6.93 5.68
C LEU A 255 17.68 5.59 5.01
N THR A 256 17.94 5.60 3.71
CA THR A 256 18.23 4.37 2.97
C THR A 256 19.73 4.08 2.97
N ASN A 257 20.09 2.82 3.16
CA ASN A 257 21.49 2.37 3.08
C ASN A 257 21.70 1.60 1.76
N GLN A 258 21.41 0.30 1.74
CA GLN A 258 21.49 -0.50 0.54
C GLN A 258 20.10 -0.60 -0.10
N THR A 259 20.02 -0.30 -1.40
CA THR A 259 18.73 -0.33 -2.12
C THR A 259 18.84 -1.17 -3.39
N ILE A 260 17.87 -2.06 -3.58
CA ILE A 260 17.66 -2.78 -4.83
C ILE A 260 16.41 -2.21 -5.51
N TYR A 261 16.60 -1.67 -6.71
CA TYR A 261 15.49 -1.22 -7.56
C TYR A 261 15.06 -2.37 -8.47
N VAL A 262 13.78 -2.75 -8.41
CA VAL A 262 13.21 -3.81 -9.25
C VAL A 262 12.21 -3.19 -10.22
N SER A 263 12.43 -3.42 -11.51
CA SER A 263 11.53 -2.91 -12.55
C SER A 263 11.70 -3.65 -13.86
N ALA A 264 10.62 -3.88 -14.60
CA ALA A 264 10.69 -4.33 -15.99
C ALA A 264 11.16 -3.21 -16.95
N THR A 265 11.02 -1.96 -16.53
CA THR A 265 11.32 -0.75 -17.30
C THR A 265 11.95 0.31 -16.38
N PRO A 266 13.23 0.18 -15.99
CA PRO A 266 13.88 1.10 -15.07
C PRO A 266 13.70 2.57 -15.46
N GLY A 267 13.53 3.43 -14.47
CA GLY A 267 13.41 4.87 -14.64
C GLY A 267 14.77 5.56 -14.73
N ASP A 268 14.75 6.85 -15.05
CA ASP A 268 15.98 7.63 -15.20
C ASP A 268 16.73 7.78 -13.86
N TYR A 269 15.98 7.85 -12.76
CA TYR A 269 16.57 7.95 -11.42
C TYR A 269 17.37 6.70 -11.07
N GLU A 270 16.80 5.50 -11.26
CA GLU A 270 17.47 4.24 -10.96
C GLU A 270 18.73 4.07 -11.82
N LEU A 271 18.62 4.40 -13.11
CA LEU A 271 19.77 4.34 -14.04
C LEU A 271 20.87 5.35 -13.65
N GLN A 272 20.52 6.52 -13.16
CA GLN A 272 21.49 7.48 -12.63
C GLN A 272 22.18 6.95 -11.37
N GLN A 273 21.41 6.36 -10.42
CA GLN A 273 21.95 5.81 -9.18
C GLN A 273 22.89 4.62 -9.40
N THR A 274 22.69 3.88 -10.48
CA THR A 274 23.50 2.71 -10.82
C THR A 274 24.52 2.96 -11.94
N GLU A 275 24.71 4.21 -12.34
CA GLU A 275 25.59 4.60 -13.45
C GLU A 275 25.28 3.84 -14.76
N GLY A 276 24.00 3.51 -14.96
CA GLY A 276 23.51 2.73 -16.10
C GLY A 276 23.75 1.21 -16.01
N VAL A 277 24.34 0.74 -14.91
CA VAL A 277 24.57 -0.69 -14.69
C VAL A 277 23.34 -1.33 -14.09
N PHE A 278 22.85 -2.40 -14.70
CA PHE A 278 21.73 -3.18 -14.17
C PHE A 278 21.89 -4.67 -14.48
N VAL A 279 21.25 -5.50 -13.66
CA VAL A 279 21.21 -6.95 -13.82
C VAL A 279 19.90 -7.34 -14.47
N GLU A 280 19.95 -8.08 -15.56
CA GLU A 280 18.77 -8.57 -16.26
C GLU A 280 18.35 -9.96 -15.76
N GLN A 281 17.10 -10.08 -15.33
CA GLN A 281 16.47 -11.36 -15.07
C GLN A 281 15.35 -11.60 -16.10
N VAL A 282 15.72 -11.95 -17.32
CA VAL A 282 14.80 -12.11 -18.45
C VAL A 282 14.25 -13.54 -18.52
N ILE A 283 15.03 -14.52 -18.11
CA ILE A 283 14.68 -15.94 -18.25
C ILE A 283 13.55 -16.33 -17.27
N ARG A 284 12.50 -16.91 -17.84
CA ARG A 284 11.38 -17.48 -17.09
C ARG A 284 11.56 -19.01 -16.95
N PRO A 285 11.53 -19.55 -15.71
CA PRO A 285 11.65 -21.02 -15.51
C PRO A 285 10.53 -21.82 -16.17
N THR A 286 9.37 -21.20 -16.43
CA THR A 286 8.23 -21.81 -17.13
C THR A 286 8.46 -21.97 -18.63
N GLY A 287 9.52 -21.37 -19.18
CA GLY A 287 9.81 -21.32 -20.60
C GLY A 287 8.91 -20.39 -21.42
N LEU A 288 7.98 -19.67 -20.79
CA LEU A 288 7.05 -18.78 -21.48
C LEU A 288 7.79 -17.66 -22.20
N LEU A 289 7.45 -17.49 -23.47
CA LEU A 289 8.01 -16.47 -24.34
C LEU A 289 7.26 -15.14 -24.15
N ASP A 290 7.92 -14.03 -24.43
CA ASP A 290 7.21 -12.77 -24.63
C ASP A 290 6.29 -12.88 -25.87
N PRO A 291 5.14 -12.20 -25.89
CA PRO A 291 4.14 -12.38 -26.94
C PRO A 291 4.65 -11.88 -28.30
N ILE A 292 4.06 -12.42 -29.36
CA ILE A 292 4.25 -11.88 -30.71
C ILE A 292 3.49 -10.57 -30.81
N ILE A 293 4.12 -9.54 -31.38
CA ILE A 293 3.52 -8.24 -31.62
C ILE A 293 3.22 -8.10 -33.12
N GLU A 294 1.99 -7.83 -33.44
CA GLU A 294 1.51 -7.52 -34.78
C GLU A 294 1.12 -6.03 -34.84
N VAL A 295 1.38 -5.39 -35.96
CA VAL A 295 0.99 -4.00 -36.19
C VAL A 295 -0.06 -3.97 -37.29
N HIS A 296 -1.26 -3.51 -36.97
CA HIS A 296 -2.39 -3.39 -37.89
C HIS A 296 -2.69 -1.90 -38.14
N PRO A 297 -3.29 -1.55 -39.29
CA PRO A 297 -3.68 -0.18 -39.59
C PRO A 297 -4.69 0.37 -38.57
N ALA A 298 -4.55 1.63 -38.16
CA ALA A 298 -5.51 2.26 -37.26
C ALA A 298 -6.84 2.60 -37.96
N ILE A 299 -6.84 2.69 -39.27
CA ILE A 299 -8.08 2.80 -40.05
C ILE A 299 -8.91 1.54 -39.86
N ASN A 300 -10.19 1.68 -39.48
CA ASN A 300 -11.07 0.57 -39.11
C ASN A 300 -10.61 -0.33 -37.97
N GLN A 301 -9.75 0.20 -37.09
CA GLN A 301 -9.18 -0.55 -35.94
C GLN A 301 -10.25 -1.20 -35.04
N VAL A 302 -11.44 -0.63 -34.93
CA VAL A 302 -12.51 -1.17 -34.09
C VAL A 302 -13.08 -2.44 -34.71
N ASP A 303 -13.31 -2.46 -36.03
CA ASP A 303 -13.88 -3.63 -36.72
C ASP A 303 -12.86 -4.79 -36.73
N ASP A 304 -11.60 -4.51 -37.05
CA ASP A 304 -10.52 -5.49 -36.97
C ASP A 304 -10.33 -6.04 -35.55
N PHE A 305 -10.33 -5.15 -34.55
CA PHE A 305 -10.27 -5.57 -33.14
C PHE A 305 -11.42 -6.50 -32.76
N LEU A 306 -12.66 -6.22 -33.18
CA LEU A 306 -13.81 -7.07 -32.90
C LEU A 306 -13.65 -8.47 -33.50
N GLU A 307 -13.15 -8.56 -34.74
CA GLU A 307 -12.88 -9.84 -35.38
C GLU A 307 -11.81 -10.63 -34.64
N GLU A 308 -10.69 -10.00 -34.28
CA GLU A 308 -9.61 -10.62 -33.54
C GLU A 308 -9.99 -11.01 -32.11
N ALA A 309 -10.81 -10.19 -31.45
CA ALA A 309 -11.37 -10.51 -30.14
C ALA A 309 -12.31 -11.73 -30.21
N ASP A 310 -13.17 -11.82 -31.22
CA ASP A 310 -14.05 -12.98 -31.44
C ASP A 310 -13.25 -14.27 -31.65
N LYS A 311 -12.18 -14.21 -32.45
CA LYS A 311 -11.25 -15.35 -32.65
C LYS A 311 -10.62 -15.80 -31.33
N ALA A 312 -10.14 -14.86 -30.50
CA ALA A 312 -9.52 -15.15 -29.20
C ALA A 312 -10.54 -15.74 -28.21
N ILE A 313 -11.77 -15.19 -28.15
CA ILE A 313 -12.86 -15.67 -27.28
C ILE A 313 -13.29 -17.09 -27.67
N LYS A 314 -13.47 -17.35 -28.97
CA LYS A 314 -13.82 -18.69 -29.48
C LYS A 314 -12.75 -19.73 -29.18
N ALA A 315 -11.49 -19.32 -29.10
CA ALA A 315 -10.39 -20.17 -28.66
C ALA A 315 -10.30 -20.34 -27.12
N GLY A 316 -11.22 -19.75 -26.36
CA GLY A 316 -11.31 -19.84 -24.91
C GLY A 316 -10.45 -18.85 -24.13
N GLY A 317 -9.82 -17.88 -24.82
CA GLY A 317 -8.99 -16.85 -24.21
C GLY A 317 -9.78 -15.63 -23.73
N ARG A 318 -9.09 -14.77 -22.97
CA ARG A 318 -9.60 -13.45 -22.54
C ARG A 318 -8.85 -12.35 -23.29
N VAL A 319 -9.51 -11.21 -23.43
CA VAL A 319 -9.02 -10.10 -24.23
C VAL A 319 -8.89 -8.83 -23.36
N LEU A 320 -7.74 -8.17 -23.48
CA LEU A 320 -7.54 -6.82 -22.93
C LEU A 320 -7.48 -5.82 -24.08
N ALA A 321 -8.18 -4.69 -23.96
CA ALA A 321 -8.10 -3.59 -24.91
C ALA A 321 -7.73 -2.29 -24.20
N THR A 322 -6.75 -1.55 -24.73
CA THR A 322 -6.37 -0.24 -24.18
C THR A 322 -6.74 0.88 -25.11
N THR A 323 -7.40 1.91 -24.55
CA THR A 323 -7.77 3.14 -25.24
C THR A 323 -7.01 4.34 -24.68
N LEU A 324 -7.09 5.50 -25.34
CA LEU A 324 -6.42 6.73 -24.89
C LEU A 324 -7.24 7.52 -23.87
N THR A 325 -8.56 7.41 -23.90
CA THR A 325 -9.45 8.19 -23.04
C THR A 325 -10.55 7.34 -22.41
N LYS A 326 -11.06 7.80 -21.26
CA LYS A 326 -12.22 7.20 -20.59
C LYS A 326 -13.42 7.13 -21.51
N ARG A 327 -13.68 8.20 -22.26
CA ARG A 327 -14.79 8.27 -23.20
C ARG A 327 -14.70 7.19 -24.29
N MET A 328 -13.51 7.01 -24.89
CA MET A 328 -13.28 5.94 -25.86
C MET A 328 -13.55 4.55 -25.26
N ALA A 329 -13.08 4.30 -24.03
CA ALA A 329 -13.33 3.03 -23.36
C ALA A 329 -14.83 2.78 -23.14
N GLU A 330 -15.56 3.78 -22.71
CA GLU A 330 -17.02 3.71 -22.52
C GLU A 330 -17.78 3.49 -23.84
N GLU A 331 -17.43 4.23 -24.89
CA GLU A 331 -18.05 4.10 -26.21
C GLU A 331 -17.78 2.72 -26.82
N LEU A 332 -16.55 2.24 -26.76
CA LEU A 332 -16.18 0.90 -27.22
C LEU A 332 -16.94 -0.19 -26.45
N THR A 333 -17.02 -0.08 -25.13
CA THR A 333 -17.75 -1.02 -24.29
C THR A 333 -19.24 -1.04 -24.65
N LYS A 334 -19.87 0.12 -24.82
CA LYS A 334 -21.26 0.23 -25.25
C LYS A 334 -21.49 -0.40 -26.63
N TYR A 335 -20.56 -0.20 -27.56
CA TYR A 335 -20.64 -0.75 -28.90
C TYR A 335 -20.54 -2.29 -28.87
N MET A 336 -19.56 -2.84 -28.14
CA MET A 336 -19.40 -4.29 -27.97
C MET A 336 -20.60 -4.94 -27.28
N THR A 337 -21.17 -4.27 -26.27
CA THR A 337 -22.39 -4.76 -25.59
C THR A 337 -23.60 -4.88 -26.56
N LYS A 338 -23.77 -3.92 -27.49
CA LYS A 338 -24.80 -3.98 -28.53
C LYS A 338 -24.60 -5.17 -29.48
N LEU A 339 -23.39 -5.64 -29.64
CA LEU A 339 -23.04 -6.82 -30.43
C LEU A 339 -23.10 -8.12 -29.61
N ASN A 340 -23.67 -8.08 -28.40
CA ASN A 340 -23.77 -9.20 -27.46
C ASN A 340 -22.40 -9.78 -27.00
N ILE A 341 -21.32 -9.00 -27.07
CA ILE A 341 -20.03 -9.39 -26.53
C ILE A 341 -20.02 -9.06 -25.02
N LYS A 342 -19.63 -10.03 -24.20
CA LYS A 342 -19.51 -9.84 -22.76
C LYS A 342 -18.27 -9.02 -22.44
N VAL A 343 -18.45 -7.73 -22.17
CA VAL A 343 -17.39 -6.76 -21.98
C VAL A 343 -17.62 -5.92 -20.73
N ARG A 344 -16.53 -5.57 -20.05
CA ARG A 344 -16.49 -4.52 -19.01
C ARG A 344 -15.39 -3.52 -19.30
N TYR A 345 -15.49 -2.33 -18.72
CA TYR A 345 -14.42 -1.35 -18.74
C TYR A 345 -13.96 -1.01 -17.33
N ILE A 346 -12.70 -0.56 -17.21
CA ILE A 346 -12.08 -0.15 -15.96
C ILE A 346 -11.40 1.21 -16.13
N HIS A 347 -11.59 2.10 -15.15
CA HIS A 347 -11.01 3.45 -15.14
C HIS A 347 -10.53 3.87 -13.75
N SER A 348 -9.89 5.04 -13.64
CA SER A 348 -9.24 5.51 -12.41
C SER A 348 -10.19 5.75 -11.22
N GLU A 349 -11.49 5.93 -11.48
CA GLU A 349 -12.48 6.21 -10.44
C GLU A 349 -13.09 4.92 -9.83
N VAL A 350 -12.80 3.76 -10.41
CA VAL A 350 -13.26 2.46 -9.89
C VAL A 350 -12.56 2.20 -8.54
N LYS A 351 -13.36 1.92 -7.51
CA LYS A 351 -12.87 1.63 -6.17
C LYS A 351 -12.06 0.33 -6.14
N THR A 352 -11.12 0.23 -5.21
CA THR A 352 -10.20 -0.92 -5.11
C THR A 352 -10.94 -2.26 -5.02
N LEU A 353 -12.00 -2.36 -4.22
CA LEU A 353 -12.79 -3.59 -4.10
C LEU A 353 -13.49 -3.96 -5.41
N GLU A 354 -14.13 -2.99 -6.06
CA GLU A 354 -14.78 -3.18 -7.36
C GLU A 354 -13.77 -3.60 -8.44
N ARG A 355 -12.54 -3.03 -8.41
CA ARG A 355 -11.46 -3.45 -9.31
C ARG A 355 -11.12 -4.93 -9.13
N VAL A 356 -11.02 -5.40 -7.90
CA VAL A 356 -10.76 -6.82 -7.59
C VAL A 356 -11.88 -7.71 -8.13
N GLU A 357 -13.14 -7.31 -7.95
CA GLU A 357 -14.31 -8.04 -8.48
C GLU A 357 -14.30 -8.11 -10.01
N ILE A 358 -14.00 -6.98 -10.70
CA ILE A 358 -13.89 -6.96 -12.17
C ILE A 358 -12.80 -7.92 -12.64
N LEU A 359 -11.62 -7.89 -12.05
CA LEU A 359 -10.52 -8.78 -12.43
C LEU A 359 -10.86 -10.25 -12.17
N ARG A 360 -11.49 -10.55 -11.03
CA ARG A 360 -11.98 -11.88 -10.71
C ARG A 360 -13.02 -12.36 -11.72
N GLY A 361 -13.98 -11.51 -12.09
CA GLY A 361 -15.01 -11.82 -13.10
C GLY A 361 -14.41 -12.14 -14.47
N LEU A 362 -13.35 -11.43 -14.91
CA LEU A 362 -12.62 -11.75 -16.14
C LEU A 362 -12.01 -13.15 -16.07
N ARG A 363 -11.32 -13.46 -14.97
CA ARG A 363 -10.69 -14.78 -14.74
C ARG A 363 -11.71 -15.91 -14.70
N LEU A 364 -12.85 -15.70 -14.06
CA LEU A 364 -13.94 -16.68 -13.97
C LEU A 364 -14.73 -16.83 -15.28
N GLY A 365 -14.55 -15.91 -16.25
CA GLY A 365 -15.26 -15.95 -17.52
C GLY A 365 -16.68 -15.42 -17.45
N GLU A 366 -17.00 -14.59 -16.47
CA GLU A 366 -18.26 -13.86 -16.41
C GLU A 366 -18.40 -12.91 -17.60
N PHE A 367 -17.27 -12.40 -18.08
CA PHE A 367 -17.14 -11.64 -19.32
C PHE A 367 -15.78 -11.95 -19.98
N ASP A 368 -15.65 -11.61 -21.27
CA ASP A 368 -14.55 -12.05 -22.10
C ASP A 368 -13.56 -10.95 -22.45
N VAL A 369 -14.01 -9.69 -22.44
CA VAL A 369 -13.22 -8.53 -22.83
C VAL A 369 -13.18 -7.49 -21.69
N LEU A 370 -11.98 -7.03 -21.36
CA LEU A 370 -11.78 -5.91 -20.44
C LEU A 370 -11.17 -4.74 -21.21
N VAL A 371 -11.87 -3.61 -21.22
CA VAL A 371 -11.41 -2.36 -21.83
C VAL A 371 -10.88 -1.43 -20.74
N GLY A 372 -9.73 -0.82 -20.95
CA GLY A 372 -9.16 0.11 -19.97
C GLY A 372 -8.32 1.21 -20.61
N VAL A 373 -8.06 2.29 -19.85
CA VAL A 373 -7.20 3.39 -20.32
C VAL A 373 -5.77 3.17 -19.84
N ASN A 374 -5.55 3.15 -18.54
CA ASN A 374 -4.23 3.15 -17.93
C ASN A 374 -4.03 2.01 -16.92
N LEU A 375 -5.09 1.40 -16.47
CA LEU A 375 -5.09 0.49 -15.32
C LEU A 375 -4.70 -0.96 -15.66
N LEU A 376 -4.27 -1.21 -16.88
CA LEU A 376 -3.86 -2.53 -17.35
C LEU A 376 -2.34 -2.75 -17.32
N ARG A 377 -1.58 -1.92 -16.60
CA ARG A 377 -0.11 -1.96 -16.59
C ARG A 377 0.46 -2.79 -15.45
N GLU A 378 0.34 -2.31 -14.20
CA GLU A 378 0.93 -2.93 -13.02
C GLU A 378 -0.11 -3.71 -12.20
N GLY A 379 0.36 -4.69 -11.42
CA GLY A 379 -0.46 -5.40 -10.43
C GLY A 379 -1.53 -6.33 -10.99
N LEU A 380 -1.42 -6.75 -12.27
CA LEU A 380 -2.35 -7.70 -12.88
C LEU A 380 -1.63 -9.01 -13.19
N ASP A 381 -2.20 -10.11 -12.71
CA ASP A 381 -1.80 -11.46 -13.08
C ASP A 381 -3.00 -12.19 -13.70
N LEU A 382 -3.02 -12.23 -15.04
CA LEU A 382 -4.14 -12.72 -15.85
C LEU A 382 -3.64 -13.76 -16.86
N PRO A 383 -3.35 -15.00 -16.42
CA PRO A 383 -2.85 -16.06 -17.30
C PRO A 383 -3.86 -16.48 -18.37
N GLU A 384 -5.13 -16.12 -18.23
CA GLU A 384 -6.20 -16.41 -19.17
C GLU A 384 -6.19 -15.47 -20.40
N VAL A 385 -5.43 -14.37 -20.33
CA VAL A 385 -5.35 -13.38 -21.42
C VAL A 385 -4.51 -13.90 -22.56
N THR A 386 -5.12 -14.04 -23.75
CA THR A 386 -4.48 -14.49 -24.98
C THR A 386 -4.32 -13.37 -26.00
N LEU A 387 -5.07 -12.28 -25.87
CA LEU A 387 -4.98 -11.13 -26.78
C LEU A 387 -4.92 -9.83 -25.96
N VAL A 388 -3.93 -8.99 -26.30
CA VAL A 388 -3.86 -7.60 -25.85
C VAL A 388 -3.93 -6.69 -27.09
N ALA A 389 -4.94 -5.85 -27.15
CA ALA A 389 -5.14 -4.87 -28.22
C ALA A 389 -4.80 -3.46 -27.73
N ILE A 390 -3.93 -2.77 -28.44
CA ILE A 390 -3.52 -1.39 -28.16
C ILE A 390 -4.03 -0.49 -29.28
N LEU A 391 -5.17 0.17 -29.03
CA LEU A 391 -5.76 1.10 -30.00
C LEU A 391 -4.97 2.41 -30.04
N ASP A 392 -4.87 3.03 -31.22
CA ASP A 392 -4.12 4.27 -31.44
C ASP A 392 -2.70 4.21 -30.83
N ALA A 393 -1.96 3.18 -31.15
CA ALA A 393 -0.63 2.94 -30.61
C ALA A 393 0.39 4.00 -31.08
N ASP A 394 0.16 4.65 -32.21
CA ASP A 394 0.99 5.71 -32.80
C ASP A 394 0.74 7.12 -32.22
N LYS A 395 -0.22 7.27 -31.31
CA LYS A 395 -0.48 8.54 -30.65
C LYS A 395 0.49 8.70 -29.47
N GLU A 396 1.68 9.18 -29.75
CA GLU A 396 2.74 9.36 -28.75
C GLU A 396 2.27 10.19 -27.55
N GLY A 397 2.73 9.82 -26.36
CA GLY A 397 2.42 10.44 -25.09
C GLY A 397 2.60 9.47 -23.94
N PHE A 398 2.25 9.89 -22.73
CA PHE A 398 2.45 9.10 -21.52
C PHE A 398 1.85 7.68 -21.59
N LEU A 399 0.70 7.51 -22.26
CA LEU A 399 0.02 6.22 -22.39
C LEU A 399 0.59 5.32 -23.49
N ARG A 400 1.43 5.85 -24.36
CA ARG A 400 2.03 5.17 -25.52
C ARG A 400 3.55 5.32 -25.55
N SER A 401 4.16 5.69 -24.43
CA SER A 401 5.62 5.64 -24.25
C SER A 401 6.12 4.20 -24.28
N GLN A 402 7.39 3.98 -24.61
CA GLN A 402 8.02 2.68 -24.58
C GLN A 402 7.73 1.91 -23.28
N ARG A 403 7.91 2.56 -22.11
CA ARG A 403 7.64 1.96 -20.80
C ARG A 403 6.19 1.48 -20.70
N SER A 404 5.25 2.32 -21.12
CA SER A 404 3.82 2.02 -21.08
C SER A 404 3.44 0.83 -21.97
N LEU A 405 4.00 0.81 -23.18
CA LEU A 405 3.77 -0.27 -24.15
C LEU A 405 4.34 -1.60 -23.63
N ILE A 406 5.59 -1.64 -23.16
CA ILE A 406 6.20 -2.85 -22.58
C ILE A 406 5.38 -3.41 -21.42
N GLN A 407 4.90 -2.56 -20.50
CA GLN A 407 4.08 -2.98 -19.37
C GLN A 407 2.74 -3.58 -19.83
N THR A 408 2.11 -2.98 -20.81
CA THR A 408 0.83 -3.46 -21.36
C THR A 408 1.01 -4.79 -22.11
N ILE A 409 2.03 -4.91 -22.93
CA ILE A 409 2.39 -6.12 -23.69
C ILE A 409 2.68 -7.29 -22.75
N GLY A 410 3.36 -7.03 -21.64
CA GLY A 410 3.67 -8.02 -20.62
C GLY A 410 2.43 -8.73 -20.03
N ARG A 411 1.24 -8.18 -20.20
CA ARG A 411 -0.01 -8.85 -19.76
C ARG A 411 -0.35 -10.09 -20.61
N ALA A 412 0.07 -10.15 -21.86
CA ALA A 412 -0.08 -11.34 -22.69
C ALA A 412 1.05 -12.38 -22.49
N ALA A 413 2.11 -12.05 -21.79
CA ALA A 413 3.29 -12.92 -21.61
C ALA A 413 3.10 -14.06 -20.58
N ARG A 414 1.90 -14.19 -19.99
CA ARG A 414 1.54 -15.23 -19.02
C ARG A 414 0.88 -16.45 -19.67
N ASN A 415 0.58 -16.36 -20.95
CA ASN A 415 -0.07 -17.39 -21.74
C ASN A 415 0.82 -17.81 -22.91
N ASP A 416 0.93 -19.10 -23.18
CA ASP A 416 1.72 -19.66 -24.28
C ASP A 416 1.19 -19.27 -25.67
N LYS A 417 -0.11 -18.91 -25.76
CA LYS A 417 -0.80 -18.40 -26.94
C LYS A 417 -0.95 -16.87 -26.94
N GLY A 418 -0.25 -16.19 -26.01
CA GLY A 418 -0.34 -14.75 -25.87
C GLY A 418 0.14 -14.00 -27.10
N ARG A 419 -0.68 -13.07 -27.63
CA ARG A 419 -0.32 -12.18 -28.73
C ARG A 419 -0.78 -10.75 -28.45
N VAL A 420 -0.17 -9.79 -29.15
CA VAL A 420 -0.46 -8.37 -29.03
C VAL A 420 -0.70 -7.78 -30.39
N ILE A 421 -1.72 -6.98 -30.54
CA ILE A 421 -1.98 -6.17 -31.73
C ILE A 421 -1.86 -4.70 -31.37
N MET A 422 -0.99 -4.00 -32.06
CA MET A 422 -0.88 -2.54 -32.02
C MET A 422 -1.55 -1.95 -33.26
N TYR A 423 -2.55 -1.11 -33.05
CA TYR A 423 -3.23 -0.39 -34.14
C TYR A 423 -2.55 0.96 -34.35
N ALA A 424 -1.95 1.13 -35.52
CA ALA A 424 -1.15 2.30 -35.85
C ALA A 424 -1.10 2.52 -37.37
N ASP A 425 -1.15 3.77 -37.80
CA ASP A 425 -0.94 4.14 -39.22
C ASP A 425 0.53 4.46 -39.51
N ARG A 426 1.31 4.73 -38.47
CA ARG A 426 2.76 4.97 -38.57
C ARG A 426 3.51 4.32 -37.42
N MET A 427 4.73 3.87 -37.71
CA MET A 427 5.63 3.42 -36.67
C MET A 427 6.21 4.63 -35.92
N THR A 428 6.15 4.60 -34.58
CA THR A 428 6.79 5.59 -33.74
C THR A 428 8.07 5.01 -33.11
N ASP A 429 8.94 5.89 -32.58
CA ASP A 429 10.17 5.45 -31.89
C ASP A 429 9.83 4.58 -30.69
N SER A 430 8.80 4.96 -29.93
CA SER A 430 8.33 4.18 -28.78
C SER A 430 7.86 2.79 -29.17
N MET A 431 7.15 2.63 -30.29
CA MET A 431 6.72 1.33 -30.81
C MET A 431 7.91 0.50 -31.27
N THR A 432 8.82 1.09 -32.05
CA THR A 432 10.01 0.40 -32.57
C THR A 432 10.86 -0.13 -31.42
N LEU A 433 11.23 0.71 -30.46
CA LEU A 433 12.01 0.30 -29.29
C LEU A 433 11.31 -0.79 -28.46
N THR A 434 9.99 -0.73 -28.38
CA THR A 434 9.20 -1.74 -27.66
C THR A 434 9.21 -3.09 -28.37
N ILE A 435 9.02 -3.09 -29.69
CA ILE A 435 9.03 -4.31 -30.52
C ILE A 435 10.42 -4.95 -30.48
N ASP A 436 11.46 -4.16 -30.68
CA ASP A 436 12.86 -4.65 -30.66
C ASP A 436 13.22 -5.27 -29.31
N GLU A 437 12.87 -4.62 -28.20
CA GLU A 437 13.13 -5.15 -26.86
C GLU A 437 12.32 -6.42 -26.57
N THR A 438 11.06 -6.47 -26.99
CA THR A 438 10.22 -7.67 -26.82
C THR A 438 10.79 -8.85 -27.64
N ASN A 439 11.22 -8.61 -28.87
CA ASN A 439 11.85 -9.63 -29.72
C ASN A 439 13.18 -10.09 -29.12
N ARG A 440 14.03 -9.19 -28.65
CA ARG A 440 15.30 -9.52 -27.98
C ARG A 440 15.08 -10.45 -26.78
N ARG A 441 14.09 -10.14 -25.92
CA ARG A 441 13.75 -10.97 -24.75
C ARG A 441 13.21 -12.34 -25.20
N ARG A 442 12.38 -12.35 -26.23
CA ARG A 442 11.80 -13.57 -26.80
C ARG A 442 12.90 -14.51 -27.34
N GLU A 443 13.82 -13.99 -28.13
CA GLU A 443 14.96 -14.74 -28.67
C GLU A 443 15.85 -15.31 -27.56
N LYS A 444 16.16 -14.51 -26.53
CA LYS A 444 16.95 -14.96 -25.38
C LYS A 444 16.26 -16.12 -24.64
N GLN A 445 14.95 -16.04 -24.45
CA GLN A 445 14.17 -17.11 -23.83
C GLN A 445 14.10 -18.36 -24.74
N MET A 446 13.88 -18.19 -26.03
CA MET A 446 13.86 -19.32 -26.98
C MET A 446 15.17 -20.11 -26.96
N LYS A 447 16.31 -19.41 -27.06
CA LYS A 447 17.61 -20.02 -26.97
C LYS A 447 17.81 -20.79 -25.68
N TYR A 448 17.42 -20.20 -24.54
CA TYR A 448 17.49 -20.87 -23.23
C TYR A 448 16.60 -22.12 -23.19
N ASN A 449 15.38 -22.06 -23.74
CA ASN A 449 14.47 -23.19 -23.80
C ASN A 449 15.05 -24.35 -24.63
N GLU A 450 15.66 -24.04 -25.77
CA GLU A 450 16.32 -25.05 -26.65
C GLU A 450 17.50 -25.70 -25.92
N GLU A 451 18.39 -24.93 -25.32
CA GLU A 451 19.56 -25.41 -24.59
C GLU A 451 19.18 -26.30 -23.38
N HIS A 452 18.05 -26.02 -22.72
CA HIS A 452 17.62 -26.72 -21.51
C HIS A 452 16.44 -27.67 -21.74
N HIS A 453 16.03 -27.88 -22.99
CA HIS A 453 14.90 -28.76 -23.38
C HIS A 453 13.58 -28.40 -22.64
N ILE A 454 13.32 -27.11 -22.48
CA ILE A 454 12.11 -26.61 -21.80
C ILE A 454 11.01 -26.38 -22.83
N THR A 455 9.84 -26.98 -22.61
CA THR A 455 8.62 -26.68 -23.37
C THR A 455 7.84 -25.59 -22.66
N PRO A 456 7.53 -24.44 -23.32
CA PRO A 456 6.71 -23.40 -22.73
C PRO A 456 5.37 -23.94 -22.23
N ARG A 457 4.96 -23.53 -21.02
CA ARG A 457 3.65 -23.92 -20.45
C ARG A 457 3.03 -22.70 -19.78
N THR A 458 1.78 -22.45 -20.12
CA THR A 458 0.96 -21.46 -19.40
C THR A 458 0.97 -21.80 -17.91
N VAL A 459 1.13 -20.80 -17.07
CA VAL A 459 1.07 -20.96 -15.61
C VAL A 459 -0.34 -21.40 -15.28
N GLY A 460 -0.52 -22.72 -15.07
CA GLY A 460 -1.78 -23.28 -14.62
C GLY A 460 -2.14 -22.66 -13.26
N ASP A 461 -3.39 -22.24 -13.13
CA ASP A 461 -3.90 -21.70 -11.90
C ASP A 461 -3.65 -22.70 -10.77
N ARG A 462 -2.74 -22.38 -9.84
CA ARG A 462 -2.95 -22.89 -8.48
C ARG A 462 -4.24 -22.21 -8.06
N LYS A 463 -5.34 -22.95 -8.04
CA LYS A 463 -6.57 -22.55 -7.39
C LYS A 463 -6.18 -22.10 -5.98
N SER A 464 -5.72 -20.89 -5.86
CA SER A 464 -5.56 -20.23 -4.59
C SER A 464 -6.97 -20.00 -4.09
N VAL A 465 -7.40 -20.92 -3.26
CA VAL A 465 -8.46 -20.72 -2.31
C VAL A 465 -8.08 -19.46 -1.53
N VAL A 466 -8.78 -18.36 -1.74
CA VAL A 466 -8.91 -17.25 -0.81
C VAL A 466 -10.36 -17.25 -0.37
#